data_cc346b210d753d06060cf70d79777b05
#
_entry.id   cc346b210d753d06060cf70d79777b05
#
_cell.length_a   1.000
_cell.length_b   1.000
_cell.length_c   1.000
_cell.angle_alpha   90.00
_cell.angle_beta   90.00
_cell.angle_gamma   90.00
#
_symmetry.space_group_name_H-M   'P 1'
#
loop_
_entity.id
_entity.type
_entity.pdbx_description
1 polymer ?
#
loop_
_entity_poly.entity_id
_entity_poly.type
_entity_poly.pdbx_seq_one_letter_code
_entity_poly.pdbx_strand_id
1 'polypeptide(L)'
;MSVADESVADELFPVIRREIAGYPIPSIAKQYGTPCYVYDMGTIRTKVQDLHQFDVIRYAQKACSNIAILDRLRRLGVVVDAVSAGEVRRALSAGFDPHSDPHGIVYTADVFDREALEMVKQLGLHVNCGSPDMIAQIGEIIPGASVTLRINPGFGHGHSQKTNTGGPQSKHGIWHEDVDRCLRLADMHNIAITGLHMHIGSGTDLEHLSQVCRSEEHTSELQ
;
A
#
# COMPACT_ATOMS: atom_id res chain seq x y z
N MET A 1 21.06 -15.54 38.59
CA MET A 1 20.48 -14.59 37.61
C MET A 1 21.57 -13.55 37.35
N SER A 2 22.26 -13.64 36.22
CA SER A 2 23.28 -12.67 35.79
C SER A 2 22.58 -11.36 35.48
N VAL A 3 23.01 -10.28 36.11
CA VAL A 3 22.65 -8.91 35.77
C VAL A 3 23.18 -8.70 34.35
N ALA A 4 22.29 -8.59 33.36
CA ALA A 4 22.69 -8.20 32.04
C ALA A 4 23.32 -6.81 32.14
N ASP A 5 24.50 -6.65 31.57
CA ASP A 5 25.27 -5.41 31.57
C ASP A 5 24.40 -4.27 31.00
N GLU A 6 23.97 -3.35 31.87
CA GLU A 6 23.11 -2.21 31.49
C GLU A 6 23.76 -1.34 30.41
N SER A 7 25.10 -1.32 30.30
CA SER A 7 25.80 -0.51 29.29
C SER A 7 25.62 -1.02 27.87
N VAL A 8 25.48 -2.32 27.66
CA VAL A 8 25.25 -2.94 26.34
C VAL A 8 23.80 -2.74 25.88
N ALA A 9 22.86 -2.66 26.83
CA ALA A 9 21.46 -2.39 26.52
C ALA A 9 21.24 -0.95 26.01
N ASP A 10 21.98 0.02 26.55
CA ASP A 10 21.89 1.43 26.13
C ASP A 10 22.44 1.68 24.73
N GLU A 11 23.43 0.92 24.26
CA GLU A 11 23.95 1.00 22.89
C GLU A 11 22.98 0.36 21.86
N LEU A 12 22.32 -0.74 22.22
CA LEU A 12 21.41 -1.47 21.34
C LEU A 12 19.99 -0.88 21.33
N PHE A 13 19.57 -0.28 22.46
CA PHE A 13 18.22 0.26 22.65
C PHE A 13 18.28 1.66 23.28
N PRO A 14 18.60 2.70 22.50
CA PRO A 14 18.76 4.07 23.01
C PRO A 14 17.50 4.65 23.65
N VAL A 15 16.34 4.04 23.42
CA VAL A 15 15.07 4.40 24.05
C VAL A 15 14.40 3.15 24.63
N ILE A 16 14.50 2.97 25.93
CA ILE A 16 13.78 1.90 26.64
C ILE A 16 12.36 2.40 26.94
N ARG A 17 11.41 1.86 26.19
CA ARG A 17 10.00 2.14 26.43
C ARG A 17 9.52 1.35 27.65
N ARG A 18 8.94 2.02 28.66
CA ARG A 18 8.44 1.42 29.89
C ARG A 18 6.92 1.20 29.89
N GLU A 19 6.22 1.89 29.02
CA GLU A 19 4.77 1.82 28.86
C GLU A 19 4.34 1.96 27.40
N ILE A 20 3.14 1.48 27.08
CA ILE A 20 2.48 1.64 25.79
C ILE A 20 1.07 2.14 26.07
N ALA A 21 0.71 3.30 25.52
CA ALA A 21 -0.60 3.95 25.74
C ALA A 21 -0.98 4.10 27.23
N GLY A 22 0.00 4.41 28.11
CA GLY A 22 -0.19 4.55 29.54
C GLY A 22 -0.24 3.21 30.32
N TYR A 23 -0.09 2.07 29.66
CA TYR A 23 -0.07 0.77 30.32
C TYR A 23 1.38 0.28 30.51
N PRO A 24 1.80 -0.07 31.75
CA PRO A 24 3.13 -0.58 32.00
C PRO A 24 3.40 -1.89 31.24
N ILE A 25 4.51 -1.98 30.51
CA ILE A 25 4.88 -3.17 29.74
C ILE A 25 4.91 -4.45 30.56
N PRO A 26 5.45 -4.46 31.82
CA PRO A 26 5.43 -5.66 32.66
C PRO A 26 3.99 -6.15 32.98
N SER A 27 3.02 -5.23 33.11
CA SER A 27 1.61 -5.58 33.36
C SER A 27 0.99 -6.23 32.12
N ILE A 28 1.28 -5.70 30.91
CA ILE A 28 0.85 -6.29 29.63
C ILE A 28 1.44 -7.70 29.48
N ALA A 29 2.74 -7.86 29.69
CA ALA A 29 3.42 -9.13 29.59
C ALA A 29 2.87 -10.18 30.59
N LYS A 30 2.55 -9.75 31.83
CA LYS A 30 1.94 -10.63 32.83
C LYS A 30 0.55 -11.08 32.45
N GLN A 31 -0.26 -10.18 31.83
CA GLN A 31 -1.65 -10.46 31.49
C GLN A 31 -1.78 -11.30 30.21
N TYR A 32 -0.96 -11.03 29.19
CA TYR A 32 -1.10 -11.61 27.86
C TYR A 32 0.01 -12.59 27.49
N GLY A 33 1.06 -12.69 28.29
CA GLY A 33 2.25 -13.49 28.01
C GLY A 33 3.22 -12.82 27.03
N THR A 34 4.35 -13.49 26.82
CA THR A 34 5.39 -13.07 25.86
C THR A 34 5.87 -14.28 25.05
N PRO A 35 6.22 -14.09 23.74
CA PRO A 35 6.22 -12.83 23.00
C PRO A 35 4.79 -12.41 22.57
N CYS A 36 4.54 -11.09 22.51
CA CYS A 36 3.28 -10.54 22.02
C CYS A 36 3.51 -9.22 21.28
N TYR A 37 2.65 -8.92 20.30
CA TYR A 37 2.59 -7.61 19.63
C TYR A 37 1.53 -6.74 20.30
N VAL A 38 1.88 -5.48 20.58
CA VAL A 38 0.98 -4.49 21.18
C VAL A 38 0.86 -3.32 20.24
N TYR A 39 -0.36 -2.92 19.92
CA TYR A 39 -0.67 -1.82 19.01
C TYR A 39 -1.39 -0.69 19.76
N ASP A 40 -0.83 0.52 19.70
CA ASP A 40 -1.46 1.72 20.25
C ASP A 40 -2.39 2.36 19.21
N MET A 41 -3.69 2.19 19.43
CA MET A 41 -4.71 2.75 18.54
C MET A 41 -4.80 4.28 18.61
N GLY A 42 -4.34 4.90 19.71
CA GLY A 42 -4.22 6.35 19.83
C GLY A 42 -3.19 6.89 18.83
N THR A 43 -2.01 6.28 18.81
CA THR A 43 -0.95 6.60 17.84
C THR A 43 -1.42 6.40 16.40
N ILE A 44 -2.10 5.28 16.10
CA ILE A 44 -2.64 5.03 14.75
C ILE A 44 -3.61 6.14 14.34
N ARG A 45 -4.53 6.54 15.24
CA ARG A 45 -5.48 7.63 14.98
C ARG A 45 -4.77 8.95 14.67
N THR A 46 -3.76 9.30 15.46
CA THR A 46 -2.97 10.53 15.22
C THR A 46 -2.31 10.48 13.85
N LYS A 47 -1.73 9.33 13.46
CA LYS A 47 -1.10 9.18 12.14
C LYS A 47 -2.09 9.29 10.98
N VAL A 48 -3.32 8.83 11.14
CA VAL A 48 -4.39 9.07 10.16
C VAL A 48 -4.75 10.56 10.10
N GLN A 49 -4.83 11.24 11.26
CA GLN A 49 -5.12 12.68 11.31
C GLN A 49 -4.02 13.53 10.66
N ASP A 50 -2.74 13.11 10.74
CA ASP A 50 -1.62 13.81 10.08
C ASP A 50 -1.80 13.85 8.54
N LEU A 51 -2.64 12.99 7.98
CA LEU A 51 -2.89 12.86 6.53
C LEU A 51 -4.24 13.46 6.08
N HIS A 52 -4.95 14.20 6.95
CA HIS A 52 -6.31 14.71 6.66
C HIS A 52 -6.40 15.69 5.49
N GLN A 53 -5.27 16.25 5.03
CA GLN A 53 -5.20 17.12 3.86
C GLN A 53 -5.39 16.38 2.53
N PHE A 54 -5.29 15.05 2.51
CA PHE A 54 -5.52 14.24 1.32
C PHE A 54 -6.98 13.83 1.23
N ASP A 55 -7.55 13.82 0.03
CA ASP A 55 -8.94 13.45 -0.21
C ASP A 55 -9.23 11.99 0.19
N VAL A 56 -8.28 11.09 -0.07
CA VAL A 56 -8.38 9.67 0.25
C VAL A 56 -7.11 9.18 0.92
N ILE A 57 -7.25 8.58 2.10
CA ILE A 57 -6.15 7.89 2.77
C ILE A 57 -6.30 6.38 2.50
N ARG A 58 -5.30 5.78 1.84
CA ARG A 58 -5.28 4.36 1.52
C ARG A 58 -4.13 3.65 2.23
N TYR A 59 -4.48 2.68 3.05
CA TYR A 59 -3.52 1.92 3.85
C TYR A 59 -3.01 0.69 3.10
N ALA A 60 -1.70 0.63 2.87
CA ALA A 60 -1.02 -0.54 2.32
C ALA A 60 -0.97 -1.66 3.37
N GLN A 61 -1.93 -2.59 3.32
CA GLN A 61 -2.10 -3.59 4.39
C GLN A 61 -0.98 -4.64 4.46
N LYS A 62 -0.08 -4.69 3.48
CA LYS A 62 1.17 -5.48 3.56
C LYS A 62 2.02 -5.12 4.78
N ALA A 63 1.91 -3.90 5.31
CA ALA A 63 2.59 -3.49 6.54
C ALA A 63 2.06 -4.22 7.78
N CYS A 64 0.75 -4.36 7.91
CA CYS A 64 0.09 -5.18 8.93
C CYS A 64 -1.36 -5.45 8.54
N SER A 65 -1.67 -6.68 8.13
CA SER A 65 -3.02 -7.09 7.73
C SER A 65 -3.84 -7.71 8.88
N ASN A 66 -3.63 -7.28 10.12
CA ASN A 66 -4.42 -7.68 11.27
C ASN A 66 -5.85 -7.14 11.14
N ILE A 67 -6.85 -8.02 11.19
CA ILE A 67 -8.25 -7.68 10.93
C ILE A 67 -8.79 -6.63 11.93
N ALA A 68 -8.37 -6.67 13.21
CA ALA A 68 -8.81 -5.69 14.20
C ALA A 68 -8.24 -4.29 13.91
N ILE A 69 -7.00 -4.20 13.39
CA ILE A 69 -6.40 -2.95 12.95
C ILE A 69 -7.13 -2.44 11.71
N LEU A 70 -7.37 -3.31 10.73
CA LEU A 70 -8.10 -2.99 9.51
C LEU A 70 -9.51 -2.46 9.81
N ASP A 71 -10.29 -3.10 10.70
CA ASP A 71 -11.61 -2.60 11.12
C ASP A 71 -11.51 -1.20 11.76
N ARG A 72 -10.49 -0.95 12.57
CA ARG A 72 -10.28 0.37 13.19
C ARG A 72 -9.92 1.43 12.15
N LEU A 73 -9.06 1.12 11.20
CA LEU A 73 -8.73 2.03 10.09
C LEU A 73 -9.96 2.33 9.24
N ARG A 74 -10.78 1.33 8.91
CA ARG A 74 -12.04 1.51 8.20
C ARG A 74 -12.98 2.48 8.92
N ARG A 75 -13.13 2.35 10.25
CA ARG A 75 -13.94 3.27 11.09
C ARG A 75 -13.39 4.69 11.17
N LEU A 76 -12.13 4.90 10.79
CA LEU A 76 -11.50 6.21 10.66
C LEU A 76 -11.62 6.77 9.22
N GLY A 77 -12.35 6.11 8.32
CA GLY A 77 -12.51 6.53 6.93
C GLY A 77 -11.34 6.16 6.02
N VAL A 78 -10.41 5.34 6.50
CA VAL A 78 -9.27 4.86 5.70
C VAL A 78 -9.74 3.68 4.85
N VAL A 79 -9.36 3.66 3.57
CA VAL A 79 -9.55 2.54 2.64
C VAL A 79 -8.25 1.75 2.50
N VAL A 80 -8.25 0.60 1.81
CA VAL A 80 -7.08 -0.28 1.78
C VAL A 80 -6.56 -0.57 0.38
N ASP A 81 -5.25 -0.81 0.34
CA ASP A 81 -4.52 -1.34 -0.79
C ASP A 81 -4.09 -2.78 -0.48
N ALA A 82 -4.48 -3.72 -1.34
CA ALA A 82 -4.21 -5.14 -1.22
C ALA A 82 -3.28 -5.62 -2.33
N VAL A 83 -2.31 -6.47 -2.00
CA VAL A 83 -1.32 -6.99 -2.95
C VAL A 83 -1.45 -8.51 -3.16
N SER A 84 -2.46 -9.14 -2.58
CA SER A 84 -2.71 -10.58 -2.70
C SER A 84 -4.18 -10.92 -2.42
N ALA A 85 -4.63 -12.08 -2.90
CA ALA A 85 -5.95 -12.63 -2.58
C ALA A 85 -6.18 -12.78 -1.07
N GLY A 86 -5.15 -13.15 -0.31
CA GLY A 86 -5.21 -13.25 1.15
C GLY A 86 -5.46 -11.91 1.83
N GLU A 87 -4.89 -10.83 1.33
CA GLU A 87 -5.14 -9.48 1.84
C GLU A 87 -6.54 -8.99 1.50
N VAL A 88 -7.04 -9.26 0.28
CA VAL A 88 -8.43 -8.96 -0.10
C VAL A 88 -9.41 -9.64 0.87
N ARG A 89 -9.22 -10.93 1.18
CA ARG A 89 -10.08 -11.65 2.15
C ARG A 89 -10.05 -11.02 3.54
N ARG A 90 -8.88 -10.58 4.01
CA ARG A 90 -8.75 -9.90 5.31
C ARG A 90 -9.47 -8.55 5.32
N ALA A 91 -9.37 -7.78 4.23
CA ALA A 91 -10.09 -6.53 4.07
C ALA A 91 -11.62 -6.75 4.10
N LEU A 92 -12.13 -7.74 3.35
CA LEU A 92 -13.56 -8.13 3.40
C LEU A 92 -13.98 -8.54 4.80
N SER A 93 -13.16 -9.35 5.49
CA SER A 93 -13.42 -9.77 6.88
C SER A 93 -13.42 -8.61 7.87
N ALA A 94 -12.68 -7.54 7.59
CA ALA A 94 -12.71 -6.29 8.36
C ALA A 94 -13.86 -5.36 7.97
N GLY A 95 -14.71 -5.76 7.01
CA GLY A 95 -15.91 -5.03 6.60
C GLY A 95 -15.69 -3.94 5.56
N PHE A 96 -14.57 -3.95 4.83
CA PHE A 96 -14.39 -3.05 3.70
C PHE A 96 -15.32 -3.45 2.54
N ASP A 97 -15.97 -2.46 1.95
CA ASP A 97 -16.78 -2.64 0.75
C ASP A 97 -15.95 -2.30 -0.49
N PRO A 98 -15.70 -3.27 -1.39
CA PRO A 98 -14.95 -3.01 -2.61
C PRO A 98 -15.61 -1.99 -3.55
N HIS A 99 -16.94 -1.82 -3.45
CA HIS A 99 -17.74 -0.96 -4.33
C HIS A 99 -18.06 0.40 -3.73
N SER A 100 -17.54 0.72 -2.54
CA SER A 100 -17.69 2.07 -1.97
C SER A 100 -17.00 3.12 -2.83
N ASP A 101 -17.41 4.38 -2.66
CA ASP A 101 -16.76 5.54 -3.27
C ASP A 101 -16.11 6.39 -2.15
N PRO A 102 -14.80 6.53 -2.11
CA PRO A 102 -13.80 5.85 -2.97
C PRO A 102 -13.76 4.34 -2.74
N HIS A 103 -13.23 3.57 -3.71
CA HIS A 103 -13.12 2.12 -3.61
C HIS A 103 -12.47 1.68 -2.30
N GLY A 104 -13.19 0.92 -1.49
CA GLY A 104 -12.74 0.46 -0.17
C GLY A 104 -11.56 -0.48 -0.24
N ILE A 105 -11.45 -1.25 -1.34
CA ILE A 105 -10.36 -2.16 -1.63
C ILE A 105 -9.87 -1.91 -3.05
N VAL A 106 -8.59 -1.62 -3.20
CA VAL A 106 -7.89 -1.56 -4.50
C VAL A 106 -6.86 -2.67 -4.53
N TYR A 107 -6.70 -3.32 -5.67
CA TYR A 107 -5.67 -4.34 -5.86
C TYR A 107 -4.47 -3.75 -6.58
N THR A 108 -3.30 -3.80 -5.96
CA THR A 108 -2.05 -3.27 -6.54
C THR A 108 -1.01 -4.37 -6.63
N ALA A 109 -0.67 -4.78 -7.85
CA ALA A 109 0.37 -5.78 -8.08
C ALA A 109 1.08 -5.53 -9.42
N ASP A 110 2.18 -6.23 -9.64
CA ASP A 110 2.88 -6.22 -10.94
C ASP A 110 2.55 -7.50 -11.75
N VAL A 111 1.93 -8.49 -11.10
CA VAL A 111 1.46 -9.75 -11.71
C VAL A 111 0.22 -10.25 -10.96
N PHE A 112 -0.62 -11.02 -11.65
CA PHE A 112 -1.69 -11.78 -11.01
C PHE A 112 -1.28 -13.24 -10.80
N ASP A 113 -1.60 -13.81 -9.65
CA ASP A 113 -1.83 -15.23 -9.54
C ASP A 113 -3.29 -15.57 -9.91
N ARG A 114 -3.57 -16.84 -10.12
CA ARG A 114 -4.91 -17.29 -10.53
C ARG A 114 -5.99 -16.88 -9.52
N GLU A 115 -5.69 -17.00 -8.24
CA GLU A 115 -6.64 -16.70 -7.17
C GLU A 115 -6.97 -15.22 -7.09
N ALA A 116 -5.96 -14.36 -7.21
CA ALA A 116 -6.12 -12.91 -7.23
C ALA A 116 -6.95 -12.47 -8.45
N LEU A 117 -6.68 -13.03 -9.63
CA LEU A 117 -7.39 -12.72 -10.85
C LEU A 117 -8.88 -13.09 -10.76
N GLU A 118 -9.18 -14.29 -10.20
CA GLU A 118 -10.56 -14.72 -9.94
C GLU A 118 -11.27 -13.78 -8.94
N MET A 119 -10.60 -13.35 -7.87
CA MET A 119 -11.18 -12.41 -6.90
C MET A 119 -11.42 -11.03 -7.52
N VAL A 120 -10.49 -10.52 -8.32
CA VAL A 120 -10.66 -9.26 -9.06
C VAL A 120 -11.90 -9.34 -9.92
N LYS A 121 -12.09 -10.43 -10.68
CA LYS A 121 -13.25 -10.66 -11.51
C LYS A 121 -14.56 -10.75 -10.71
N GLN A 122 -14.58 -11.60 -9.68
CA GLN A 122 -15.79 -11.88 -8.89
C GLN A 122 -16.27 -10.67 -8.10
N LEU A 123 -15.34 -9.86 -7.60
CA LEU A 123 -15.63 -8.72 -6.75
C LEU A 123 -15.61 -7.38 -7.53
N GLY A 124 -15.25 -7.40 -8.82
CA GLY A 124 -15.11 -6.17 -9.60
C GLY A 124 -14.12 -5.18 -9.00
N LEU A 125 -12.99 -5.67 -8.46
CA LEU A 125 -12.03 -4.82 -7.78
C LEU A 125 -11.37 -3.85 -8.76
N HIS A 126 -11.21 -2.60 -8.33
CA HIS A 126 -10.35 -1.66 -9.04
C HIS A 126 -8.88 -2.10 -8.94
N VAL A 127 -8.16 -2.03 -10.05
CA VAL A 127 -6.77 -2.53 -10.14
C VAL A 127 -5.81 -1.41 -10.51
N ASN A 128 -4.70 -1.33 -9.77
CA ASN A 128 -3.51 -0.59 -10.18
C ASN A 128 -2.59 -1.55 -10.95
N CYS A 129 -2.60 -1.46 -12.28
CA CYS A 129 -1.80 -2.31 -13.15
C CYS A 129 -0.33 -1.90 -13.09
N GLY A 130 0.53 -2.82 -12.67
CA GLY A 130 1.98 -2.62 -12.57
C GLY A 130 2.76 -3.08 -13.81
N SER A 131 2.09 -3.65 -14.83
CA SER A 131 2.68 -4.04 -16.09
C SER A 131 1.68 -3.93 -17.25
N PRO A 132 2.15 -3.75 -18.51
CA PRO A 132 1.27 -3.74 -19.68
C PRO A 132 0.45 -5.02 -19.83
N ASP A 133 1.02 -6.17 -19.48
CA ASP A 133 0.34 -7.46 -19.60
C ASP A 133 -0.87 -7.59 -18.66
N MET A 134 -0.87 -6.89 -17.52
CA MET A 134 -2.03 -6.85 -16.63
C MET A 134 -3.24 -6.17 -17.27
N ILE A 135 -3.03 -5.16 -18.13
CA ILE A 135 -4.11 -4.48 -18.87
C ILE A 135 -4.81 -5.47 -19.77
N ALA A 136 -4.04 -6.26 -20.54
CA ALA A 136 -4.59 -7.30 -21.41
C ALA A 136 -5.36 -8.37 -20.58
N GLN A 137 -4.76 -8.85 -19.48
CA GLN A 137 -5.38 -9.85 -18.62
C GLN A 137 -6.73 -9.35 -18.02
N ILE A 138 -6.79 -8.10 -17.57
CA ILE A 138 -8.04 -7.51 -17.09
C ILE A 138 -9.06 -7.39 -18.23
N GLY A 139 -8.65 -6.90 -19.40
CA GLY A 139 -9.53 -6.76 -20.55
C GLY A 139 -10.12 -8.08 -21.05
N GLU A 140 -9.39 -9.18 -20.96
CA GLU A 140 -9.89 -10.53 -21.28
C GLU A 140 -10.96 -11.03 -20.32
N ILE A 141 -10.88 -10.66 -19.02
CA ILE A 141 -11.78 -11.20 -18.00
C ILE A 141 -12.91 -10.24 -17.62
N ILE A 142 -12.69 -8.93 -17.75
CA ILE A 142 -13.64 -7.86 -17.39
C ILE A 142 -13.62 -6.78 -18.50
N PRO A 143 -14.12 -7.06 -19.70
CA PRO A 143 -14.18 -6.05 -20.76
C PRO A 143 -14.96 -4.80 -20.29
N GLY A 144 -14.42 -3.62 -20.54
CA GLY A 144 -15.02 -2.35 -20.11
C GLY A 144 -14.64 -1.93 -18.69
N ALA A 145 -13.75 -2.65 -18.01
CA ALA A 145 -13.25 -2.25 -16.69
C ALA A 145 -12.47 -0.93 -16.75
N SER A 146 -12.38 -0.27 -15.60
CA SER A 146 -11.47 0.85 -15.37
C SER A 146 -10.26 0.41 -14.54
N VAL A 147 -9.09 0.95 -14.86
CA VAL A 147 -7.84 0.67 -14.15
C VAL A 147 -7.04 1.93 -13.91
N THR A 148 -6.14 1.87 -12.95
CA THR A 148 -5.07 2.85 -12.74
C THR A 148 -3.76 2.25 -13.23
N LEU A 149 -2.88 3.04 -13.84
CA LEU A 149 -1.54 2.61 -14.23
C LEU A 149 -0.53 2.93 -13.11
N ARG A 150 0.20 1.93 -12.65
CA ARG A 150 1.34 2.15 -11.76
C ARG A 150 2.57 2.45 -12.59
N ILE A 151 2.97 3.70 -12.60
CA ILE A 151 4.12 4.19 -13.38
C ILE A 151 5.40 4.13 -12.56
N ASN A 152 6.48 3.66 -13.18
CA ASN A 152 7.83 3.86 -12.70
C ASN A 152 8.37 5.15 -13.34
N PRO A 153 8.56 6.25 -12.56
CA PRO A 153 8.92 7.55 -13.11
C PRO A 153 10.40 7.67 -13.53
N GLY A 154 11.17 6.58 -13.45
CA GLY A 154 12.60 6.57 -13.77
C GLY A 154 13.51 6.95 -12.61
N PHE A 155 12.95 7.33 -11.48
CA PHE A 155 13.68 7.57 -10.23
C PHE A 155 12.98 6.88 -9.06
N GLY A 156 13.70 6.71 -7.96
CA GLY A 156 13.14 6.13 -6.75
C GLY A 156 14.00 6.49 -5.54
N HIS A 157 13.38 6.45 -4.37
CA HIS A 157 14.02 6.72 -3.10
C HIS A 157 13.54 5.74 -2.03
N GLY A 158 14.48 5.18 -1.28
CA GLY A 158 14.17 4.29 -0.16
C GLY A 158 15.29 4.32 0.88
N HIS A 159 15.03 3.89 2.10
CA HIS A 159 16.06 3.80 3.15
C HIS A 159 17.29 2.97 2.75
N SER A 160 17.14 2.11 1.76
CA SER A 160 18.22 1.34 1.16
C SER A 160 17.89 1.04 -0.30
N GLN A 161 18.90 0.64 -1.08
CA GLN A 161 18.70 0.24 -2.48
C GLN A 161 17.69 -0.91 -2.62
N LYS A 162 17.55 -1.77 -1.59
CA LYS A 162 16.57 -2.88 -1.57
C LYS A 162 15.12 -2.43 -1.37
N THR A 163 14.90 -1.26 -0.79
CA THR A 163 13.57 -0.68 -0.52
C THR A 163 13.17 0.37 -1.54
N ASN A 164 14.05 0.64 -2.52
CA ASN A 164 13.75 1.48 -3.67
C ASN A 164 12.85 0.71 -4.63
N THR A 165 11.69 1.29 -4.98
CA THR A 165 10.70 0.68 -5.89
C THR A 165 10.49 1.49 -7.17
N GLY A 166 11.33 2.49 -7.43
CA GLY A 166 11.37 3.28 -8.67
C GLY A 166 12.76 3.26 -9.31
N GLY A 167 12.86 3.85 -10.52
CA GLY A 167 14.11 3.95 -11.25
C GLY A 167 14.47 2.73 -12.12
N PRO A 168 15.57 2.79 -12.88
CA PRO A 168 15.88 1.82 -13.95
C PRO A 168 16.26 0.42 -13.45
N GLN A 169 16.58 0.29 -12.16
CA GLN A 169 16.91 -0.99 -11.53
C GLN A 169 15.69 -1.62 -10.81
N SER A 170 14.55 -0.93 -10.80
CA SER A 170 13.34 -1.44 -10.16
C SER A 170 12.60 -2.38 -11.10
N LYS A 171 12.10 -3.48 -10.54
CA LYS A 171 11.21 -4.41 -11.25
C LYS A 171 9.74 -3.98 -11.20
N HIS A 172 9.43 -2.91 -10.48
CA HIS A 172 8.06 -2.50 -10.19
C HIS A 172 7.59 -1.37 -11.09
N GLY A 173 6.35 -1.49 -11.51
CA GLY A 173 5.66 -0.48 -12.29
C GLY A 173 6.02 -0.47 -13.78
N ILE A 174 5.16 0.16 -14.56
CA ILE A 174 5.32 0.38 -15.99
C ILE A 174 6.37 1.47 -16.19
N TRP A 175 7.38 1.21 -17.00
CA TRP A 175 8.37 2.23 -17.33
C TRP A 175 7.70 3.41 -18.04
N HIS A 176 8.02 4.63 -17.63
CA HIS A 176 7.31 5.83 -18.11
C HIS A 176 7.26 6.00 -19.62
N GLU A 177 8.25 5.48 -20.36
CA GLU A 177 8.26 5.50 -21.83
C GLU A 177 7.34 4.44 -22.46
N ASP A 178 6.83 3.48 -21.69
CA ASP A 178 5.90 2.43 -22.14
C ASP A 178 4.42 2.83 -22.03
N VAL A 179 4.10 4.05 -21.62
CA VAL A 179 2.71 4.53 -21.42
C VAL A 179 1.92 4.41 -22.73
N ASP A 180 2.48 4.81 -23.87
CA ASP A 180 1.82 4.68 -25.19
C ASP A 180 1.47 3.23 -25.54
N ARG A 181 2.27 2.27 -25.13
CA ARG A 181 1.94 0.84 -25.26
C ARG A 181 0.75 0.48 -24.40
N CYS A 182 0.67 1.00 -23.19
CA CYS A 182 -0.46 0.76 -22.30
C CYS A 182 -1.76 1.35 -22.85
N LEU A 183 -1.73 2.57 -23.41
CA LEU A 183 -2.88 3.18 -24.06
C LEU A 183 -3.39 2.31 -25.22
N ARG A 184 -2.52 1.85 -26.10
CA ARG A 184 -2.92 0.95 -27.19
C ARG A 184 -3.53 -0.37 -26.71
N LEU A 185 -2.97 -0.96 -25.62
CA LEU A 185 -3.54 -2.17 -25.03
C LEU A 185 -4.90 -1.91 -24.40
N ALA A 186 -5.08 -0.77 -23.73
CA ALA A 186 -6.34 -0.37 -23.16
C ALA A 186 -7.43 -0.23 -24.24
N ASP A 187 -7.12 0.44 -25.36
CA ASP A 187 -8.02 0.55 -26.51
C ASP A 187 -8.37 -0.83 -27.09
N MET A 188 -7.37 -1.68 -27.32
CA MET A 188 -7.58 -3.02 -27.89
C MET A 188 -8.48 -3.90 -27.01
N HIS A 189 -8.41 -3.75 -25.69
CA HIS A 189 -9.15 -4.55 -24.73
C HIS A 189 -10.38 -3.82 -24.13
N ASN A 190 -10.73 -2.64 -24.64
CA ASN A 190 -11.83 -1.82 -24.14
C ASN A 190 -11.70 -1.53 -22.63
N ILE A 191 -10.52 -1.12 -22.18
CA ILE A 191 -10.20 -0.77 -20.80
C ILE A 191 -10.12 0.77 -20.66
N ALA A 192 -10.77 1.34 -19.66
CA ALA A 192 -10.66 2.76 -19.34
C ALA A 192 -9.49 2.97 -18.35
N ILE A 193 -8.52 3.79 -18.72
CA ILE A 193 -7.48 4.24 -17.79
C ILE A 193 -8.03 5.47 -17.06
N THR A 194 -8.21 5.38 -15.73
CA THR A 194 -8.86 6.43 -14.93
C THR A 194 -7.94 7.09 -13.93
N GLY A 195 -6.66 6.69 -13.87
CA GLY A 195 -5.72 7.29 -12.93
C GLY A 195 -4.29 6.83 -13.11
N LEU A 196 -3.40 7.54 -12.42
CA LEU A 196 -1.99 7.21 -12.30
C LEU A 196 -1.67 6.90 -10.84
N HIS A 197 -0.77 5.96 -10.64
CA HIS A 197 -0.25 5.57 -9.34
C HIS A 197 1.28 5.51 -9.41
N MET A 198 1.94 6.04 -8.41
CA MET A 198 3.40 5.94 -8.27
C MET A 198 3.76 5.44 -6.88
N HIS A 199 4.81 4.63 -6.81
CA HIS A 199 5.42 4.21 -5.55
C HIS A 199 6.92 4.15 -5.74
N ILE A 200 7.64 5.11 -5.16
CA ILE A 200 9.08 5.32 -5.36
C ILE A 200 9.95 4.71 -4.28
N GLY A 201 9.37 4.21 -3.21
CA GLY A 201 10.09 3.56 -2.10
C GLY A 201 9.46 3.82 -0.74
N SER A 202 10.12 3.30 0.30
CA SER A 202 9.71 3.49 1.70
C SER A 202 10.63 4.48 2.39
N GLY A 203 10.06 5.35 3.27
CA GLY A 203 10.81 6.36 4.00
C GLY A 203 11.15 7.59 3.16
N THR A 204 10.31 7.91 2.20
CA THR A 204 10.43 9.06 1.31
C THR A 204 10.23 10.36 2.11
N ASP A 205 11.06 11.35 1.86
CA ASP A 205 10.95 12.71 2.39
C ASP A 205 10.10 13.62 1.47
N LEU A 206 9.85 14.86 1.92
CA LEU A 206 9.02 15.82 1.19
C LEU A 206 9.61 16.23 -0.16
N GLU A 207 10.94 16.28 -0.29
CA GLU A 207 11.59 16.64 -1.54
C GLU A 207 11.31 15.60 -2.62
N HIS A 208 11.49 14.32 -2.31
CA HIS A 208 11.20 13.23 -3.23
C HIS A 208 9.70 13.10 -3.55
N LEU A 209 8.82 13.34 -2.56
CA LEU A 209 7.38 13.41 -2.82
C LEU A 209 7.01 14.55 -3.78
N SER A 210 7.67 15.72 -3.65
CA SER A 210 7.47 16.82 -4.58
C SER A 210 7.93 16.49 -6.00
N GLN A 211 8.97 15.66 -6.15
CA GLN A 211 9.40 15.17 -7.46
C GLN A 211 8.36 14.23 -8.10
N VAL A 212 7.71 13.38 -7.29
CA VAL A 212 6.61 12.52 -7.75
C VAL A 212 5.47 13.36 -8.30
N CYS A 213 5.01 14.37 -7.55
CA CYS A 213 3.93 15.27 -8.00
C CYS A 213 4.26 15.96 -9.33
N ARG A 214 5.49 16.44 -9.51
CA ARG A 214 5.94 17.06 -10.77
C ARG A 214 5.97 16.06 -11.93
N SER A 215 6.34 14.80 -11.68
CA SER A 215 6.32 13.74 -12.70
C SER A 215 4.89 13.43 -13.16
N GLU A 216 3.91 13.48 -12.25
CA GLU A 216 2.50 13.30 -12.59
C GLU A 216 1.98 14.44 -13.47
N GLU A 217 2.38 15.70 -13.21
CA GLU A 217 2.03 16.85 -14.05
C GLU A 217 2.48 16.64 -15.50
N HIS A 218 3.73 16.23 -15.72
CA HIS A 218 4.25 15.94 -17.07
C HIS A 218 3.55 14.77 -17.76
N THR A 219 3.13 13.76 -17.02
CA THR A 219 2.43 12.60 -17.58
C THR A 219 0.99 12.93 -17.93
N SER A 220 0.33 13.84 -17.20
CA SER A 220 -1.05 14.29 -17.45
C SER A 220 -1.18 15.22 -18.67
N GLU A 221 -0.10 15.92 -19.07
CA GLU A 221 -0.07 16.76 -20.28
C GLU A 221 -0.07 15.94 -21.58
N LEU A 222 0.11 14.61 -21.51
CA LEU A 222 0.08 13.69 -22.65
C LEU A 222 -1.33 13.14 -22.95
N GLN A 223 -2.36 13.58 -22.25
CA GLN A 223 -3.79 13.28 -22.50
C GLN A 223 -4.46 14.38 -23.31
#